data_9ad6ad1764c001f68fc1fa4d8e4782e7
#
_entry.id   9ad6ad1764c001f68fc1fa4d8e4782e7
#
_cell.length_a   1.000
_cell.length_b   1.000
_cell.length_c   1.000
_cell.angle_alpha   90.00
_cell.angle_beta   90.00
_cell.angle_gamma   90.00
#
_symmetry.space_group_name_H-M   'P 1'
#
loop_
_entity.id
_entity.type
_entity.pdbx_description
1 polymer ?
#
loop_
_entity_poly.entity_id
_entity_poly.type
_entity_poly.pdbx_seq_one_letter_code
_entity_poly.pdbx_strand_id
1 'polypeptide(L)'
;MANNEPKKGGILRAYLNFNVLYKILIGLVIGAVAGIILAATGVTALPKWISMFGTIFTRLLKMIIIPMIVGSLVVGASSVSPANVGKVGIRVVIIYLVTSAFGVIIGLLMGNIFRPHAEMAAVAQLAADAAGKTAETNVWDVIANIIPTSVLQSLVNETVLQVIFFSLVFGLCLSFMKVSEDERIRTISTTMYNIFDCLAEVMMRIVSGIMQYAPIGVAVLICEVFAKNGAKVAGALLTVTIACFLGYAIHIIGVYGGLLAIFRIKIGTFFKEARTPFITAFVTRSPN
;
A
#
# COMPACT_ATOMS: atom_id res chain seq x y z
N MET A 1 27.26 -16.41 -39.04
CA MET A 1 26.74 -15.14 -39.60
C MET A 1 25.91 -14.47 -38.53
N ALA A 2 26.49 -13.50 -37.81
CA ALA A 2 25.84 -12.78 -36.74
C ALA A 2 24.95 -11.69 -37.35
N ASN A 3 23.66 -11.80 -37.16
CA ASN A 3 22.66 -10.85 -37.64
C ASN A 3 22.70 -9.61 -36.74
N ASN A 4 23.42 -8.57 -37.18
CA ASN A 4 23.50 -7.27 -36.57
C ASN A 4 22.25 -6.45 -36.99
N GLU A 5 21.12 -6.67 -36.33
CA GLU A 5 19.99 -5.77 -36.48
C GLU A 5 20.27 -4.47 -35.71
N PRO A 6 20.13 -3.30 -36.35
CA PRO A 6 20.33 -2.02 -35.71
C PRO A 6 19.24 -1.82 -34.66
N LYS A 7 19.62 -1.79 -33.37
CA LYS A 7 18.76 -1.42 -32.27
C LYS A 7 18.26 0.01 -32.46
N LYS A 8 17.10 0.19 -33.10
CA LYS A 8 16.36 1.45 -33.10
C LYS A 8 15.94 1.72 -31.63
N GLY A 9 16.78 2.47 -30.93
CA GLY A 9 16.49 3.00 -29.60
C GLY A 9 15.42 4.09 -29.71
N GLY A 10 14.14 3.69 -29.76
CA GLY A 10 13.05 4.64 -29.75
C GLY A 10 12.94 5.35 -28.40
N ILE A 11 12.44 6.59 -28.40
CA ILE A 11 12.15 7.43 -27.22
C ILE A 11 11.38 6.63 -26.15
N LEU A 12 10.50 5.72 -26.58
CA LEU A 12 9.73 4.82 -25.72
C LEU A 12 10.63 3.86 -24.92
N ARG A 13 11.68 3.32 -25.52
CA ARG A 13 12.66 2.44 -24.80
C ARG A 13 13.49 3.22 -23.79
N ALA A 14 13.91 4.42 -24.15
CA ALA A 14 14.60 5.32 -23.24
C ALA A 14 13.71 5.68 -22.05
N TYR A 15 12.43 5.97 -22.31
CA TYR A 15 11.42 6.20 -21.26
C TYR A 15 11.24 4.96 -20.37
N LEU A 16 11.06 3.77 -20.91
CA LEU A 16 10.83 2.54 -20.15
C LEU A 16 12.03 2.18 -19.26
N ASN A 17 13.25 2.41 -19.73
CA ASN A 17 14.49 2.12 -19.00
C ASN A 17 14.82 3.15 -17.90
N PHE A 18 14.17 4.32 -17.92
CA PHE A 18 14.41 5.33 -16.89
C PHE A 18 13.71 4.92 -15.59
N ASN A 19 14.35 5.10 -14.45
CA ASN A 19 13.81 4.70 -13.15
C ASN A 19 12.44 5.37 -12.87
N VAL A 20 11.44 4.56 -12.58
CA VAL A 20 10.05 5.00 -12.35
C VAL A 20 9.96 6.06 -11.26
N LEU A 21 10.79 5.96 -10.21
CA LEU A 21 10.81 6.93 -9.11
C LEU A 21 11.12 8.36 -9.61
N TYR A 22 12.16 8.50 -10.44
CA TYR A 22 12.52 9.82 -10.98
C TYR A 22 11.45 10.37 -11.92
N LYS A 23 10.80 9.50 -12.72
CA LYS A 23 9.67 9.92 -13.57
C LYS A 23 8.53 10.49 -12.74
N ILE A 24 8.17 9.81 -11.63
CA ILE A 24 7.10 10.26 -10.73
C ILE A 24 7.48 11.58 -10.07
N LEU A 25 8.73 11.73 -9.61
CA LEU A 25 9.21 12.99 -9.02
C LEU A 25 9.16 14.15 -10.03
N ILE A 26 9.59 13.90 -11.27
CA ILE A 26 9.49 14.90 -12.35
C ILE A 26 8.02 15.24 -12.61
N GLY A 27 7.15 14.23 -12.71
CA GLY A 27 5.71 14.44 -12.87
C GLY A 27 5.09 15.26 -11.74
N LEU A 28 5.49 14.99 -10.50
CA LEU A 28 5.05 15.74 -9.32
C LEU A 28 5.48 17.22 -9.40
N VAL A 29 6.75 17.49 -9.74
CA VAL A 29 7.26 18.86 -9.87
C VAL A 29 6.55 19.61 -10.99
N ILE A 30 6.40 18.97 -12.16
CA ILE A 30 5.68 19.57 -13.30
C ILE A 30 4.23 19.86 -12.91
N GLY A 31 3.55 18.91 -12.28
CA GLY A 31 2.17 19.08 -11.83
C GLY A 31 2.02 20.22 -10.81
N ALA A 32 2.93 20.30 -9.84
CA ALA A 32 2.92 21.37 -8.84
C ALA A 32 3.13 22.75 -9.47
N VAL A 33 4.14 22.91 -10.33
CA VAL A 33 4.42 24.17 -11.02
C VAL A 33 3.24 24.59 -11.89
N ALA A 34 2.71 23.68 -12.70
CA ALA A 34 1.54 23.94 -13.55
C ALA A 34 0.31 24.33 -12.70
N GLY A 35 0.06 23.63 -11.60
CA GLY A 35 -1.05 23.94 -10.69
C GLY A 35 -0.91 25.32 -10.03
N ILE A 36 0.30 25.71 -9.59
CA ILE A 36 0.56 27.05 -9.03
C ILE A 36 0.32 28.15 -10.07
N ILE A 37 0.77 27.94 -11.31
CA ILE A 37 0.53 28.89 -12.41
C ILE A 37 -0.97 29.04 -12.66
N LEU A 38 -1.73 27.93 -12.74
CA LEU A 38 -3.18 27.96 -12.91
C LEU A 38 -3.87 28.69 -11.75
N ALA A 39 -3.48 28.43 -10.52
CA ALA A 39 -4.00 29.16 -9.35
C ALA A 39 -3.74 30.66 -9.45
N ALA A 40 -2.55 31.09 -9.89
CA ALA A 40 -2.19 32.47 -10.07
C ALA A 40 -3.02 33.17 -11.19
N THR A 41 -3.47 32.42 -12.19
CA THR A 41 -4.36 32.93 -13.25
C THR A 41 -5.85 32.86 -12.90
N GLY A 42 -6.19 32.42 -11.67
CA GLY A 42 -7.58 32.28 -11.21
C GLY A 42 -8.30 31.03 -11.70
N VAL A 43 -7.60 30.12 -12.36
CA VAL A 43 -8.16 28.83 -12.80
C VAL A 43 -8.07 27.82 -11.66
N THR A 44 -9.21 27.51 -11.04
CA THR A 44 -9.30 26.62 -9.87
C THR A 44 -9.63 25.15 -10.23
N ALA A 45 -9.95 24.90 -11.50
CA ALA A 45 -10.30 23.54 -11.96
C ALA A 45 -9.68 23.25 -13.32
N LEU A 46 -9.17 22.04 -13.48
CA LEU A 46 -8.67 21.56 -14.76
C LEU A 46 -9.84 21.22 -15.72
N PRO A 47 -9.68 21.40 -17.03
CA PRO A 47 -10.62 20.86 -18.00
C PRO A 47 -10.83 19.36 -17.80
N LYS A 48 -12.07 18.88 -17.99
CA LYS A 48 -12.45 17.48 -17.73
C LYS A 48 -11.59 16.46 -18.49
N TRP A 49 -11.14 16.79 -19.69
CA TRP A 49 -10.28 15.91 -20.49
C TRP A 49 -8.87 15.76 -19.90
N ILE A 50 -8.36 16.75 -19.16
CA ILE A 50 -7.09 16.64 -18.43
C ILE A 50 -7.31 15.87 -17.11
N SER A 51 -8.32 16.25 -16.31
CA SER A 51 -8.64 15.56 -15.05
C SER A 51 -8.90 14.06 -15.25
N MET A 52 -9.38 13.67 -16.42
CA MET A 52 -9.59 12.26 -16.79
C MET A 52 -8.32 11.41 -16.61
N PHE A 53 -7.14 11.92 -16.92
CA PHE A 53 -5.89 11.16 -16.78
C PHE A 53 -5.59 10.85 -15.29
N GLY A 54 -5.84 11.79 -14.39
CA GLY A 54 -5.74 11.55 -12.95
C GLY A 54 -6.79 10.55 -12.44
N THR A 55 -8.03 10.68 -12.94
CA THR A 55 -9.12 9.76 -12.60
C THR A 55 -8.83 8.33 -13.10
N ILE A 56 -8.32 8.16 -14.30
CA ILE A 56 -7.90 6.84 -14.83
C ILE A 56 -6.83 6.24 -13.93
N PHE A 57 -5.83 7.01 -13.52
CA PHE A 57 -4.78 6.51 -12.64
C PHE A 57 -5.32 5.99 -11.31
N THR A 58 -6.20 6.75 -10.65
CA THR A 58 -6.81 6.32 -9.39
C THR A 58 -7.71 5.11 -9.56
N ARG A 59 -8.45 5.00 -10.66
CA ARG A 59 -9.28 3.82 -10.97
C ARG A 59 -8.42 2.58 -11.23
N LEU A 60 -7.32 2.71 -11.97
CA LEU A 60 -6.38 1.61 -12.20
C LEU A 60 -5.76 1.10 -10.89
N LEU A 61 -5.40 2.00 -9.97
CA LEU A 61 -4.91 1.60 -8.64
C LEU A 61 -5.98 0.88 -7.83
N LYS A 62 -7.22 1.39 -7.81
CA LYS A 62 -8.34 0.74 -7.08
C LYS A 62 -8.65 -0.64 -7.63
N MET A 63 -8.65 -0.81 -8.95
CA MET A 63 -8.95 -2.08 -9.62
C MET A 63 -8.08 -3.24 -9.13
N ILE A 64 -6.83 -2.99 -8.79
CA ILE A 64 -5.89 -4.06 -8.41
C ILE A 64 -5.91 -4.41 -6.92
N ILE A 65 -6.49 -3.55 -6.05
CA ILE A 65 -6.42 -3.71 -4.60
C ILE A 65 -6.98 -5.06 -4.16
N ILE A 66 -8.21 -5.35 -4.49
CA ILE A 66 -8.90 -6.55 -4.03
C ILE A 66 -8.28 -7.84 -4.58
N PRO A 67 -8.06 -7.99 -5.91
CA PRO A 67 -7.44 -9.19 -6.45
C PRO A 67 -6.01 -9.43 -5.90
N MET A 68 -5.25 -8.36 -5.69
CA MET A 68 -3.90 -8.43 -5.13
C MET A 68 -3.91 -8.89 -3.68
N ILE A 69 -4.82 -8.36 -2.86
CA ILE A 69 -4.99 -8.76 -1.45
C ILE A 69 -5.34 -10.25 -1.40
N VAL A 70 -6.33 -10.69 -2.16
CA VAL A 70 -6.76 -12.10 -2.17
C VAL A 70 -5.61 -13.01 -2.60
N GLY A 71 -4.97 -12.74 -3.75
CA GLY A 71 -3.87 -13.57 -4.26
C GLY A 71 -2.71 -13.65 -3.26
N SER A 72 -2.19 -12.51 -2.82
CA SER A 72 -1.01 -12.45 -1.96
C SER A 72 -1.25 -13.02 -0.55
N LEU A 73 -2.41 -12.75 0.05
CA LEU A 73 -2.71 -13.24 1.40
C LEU A 73 -3.01 -14.73 1.42
N VAL A 74 -3.71 -15.27 0.43
CA VAL A 74 -3.93 -16.71 0.33
C VAL A 74 -2.60 -17.44 0.18
N VAL A 75 -1.71 -16.98 -0.70
CA VAL A 75 -0.38 -17.56 -0.89
C VAL A 75 0.44 -17.44 0.40
N GLY A 76 0.49 -16.25 1.00
CA GLY A 76 1.23 -16.01 2.25
C GLY A 76 0.75 -16.90 3.39
N ALA A 77 -0.56 -16.96 3.65
CA ALA A 77 -1.15 -17.78 4.70
C ALA A 77 -0.96 -19.28 4.46
N SER A 78 -1.05 -19.73 3.21
CA SER A 78 -0.85 -21.13 2.85
C SER A 78 0.61 -21.61 2.89
N SER A 79 1.55 -20.68 2.99
CA SER A 79 2.99 -20.95 3.13
C SER A 79 3.40 -21.20 4.58
N VAL A 80 2.54 -20.87 5.56
CA VAL A 80 2.81 -21.09 6.98
C VAL A 80 2.57 -22.55 7.32
N SER A 81 3.56 -23.21 7.94
CA SER A 81 3.40 -24.60 8.39
C SER A 81 2.32 -24.71 9.47
N PRO A 82 1.36 -25.67 9.34
CA PRO A 82 0.28 -25.86 10.33
C PRO A 82 0.78 -26.04 11.77
N ALA A 83 1.92 -26.71 11.96
CA ALA A 83 2.53 -26.91 13.27
C ALA A 83 2.94 -25.60 13.97
N ASN A 84 3.22 -24.57 13.20
CA ASN A 84 3.68 -23.27 13.69
C ASN A 84 2.56 -22.22 13.80
N VAL A 85 1.40 -22.46 13.18
CA VAL A 85 0.27 -21.51 13.15
C VAL A 85 -0.20 -21.14 14.55
N GLY A 86 -0.31 -22.12 15.47
CA GLY A 86 -0.83 -21.87 16.81
C GLY A 86 0.12 -21.04 17.69
N LYS A 87 1.34 -21.50 17.88
CA LYS A 87 2.28 -20.87 18.83
C LYS A 87 2.95 -19.60 18.28
N VAL A 88 3.38 -19.64 17.03
CA VAL A 88 4.05 -18.50 16.38
C VAL A 88 3.02 -17.46 15.97
N GLY A 89 1.89 -17.90 15.39
CA GLY A 89 0.84 -17.00 14.93
C GLY A 89 0.28 -16.11 16.03
N ILE A 90 -0.07 -16.66 17.19
CA ILE A 90 -0.57 -15.86 18.31
C ILE A 90 0.46 -14.83 18.78
N ARG A 91 1.74 -15.21 18.89
CA ARG A 91 2.80 -14.26 19.28
C ARG A 91 2.96 -13.13 18.28
N VAL A 92 2.93 -13.45 16.98
CA VAL A 92 3.00 -12.44 15.90
C VAL A 92 1.81 -11.48 15.99
N VAL A 93 0.60 -11.99 16.17
CA VAL A 93 -0.62 -11.15 16.28
C VAL A 93 -0.52 -10.23 17.50
N ILE A 94 -0.10 -10.73 18.67
CA ILE A 94 0.05 -9.90 19.87
C ILE A 94 1.09 -8.79 19.64
N ILE A 95 2.27 -9.14 19.13
CA ILE A 95 3.33 -8.16 18.85
C ILE A 95 2.84 -7.13 17.84
N TYR A 96 2.14 -7.56 16.79
CA TYR A 96 1.59 -6.68 15.78
C TYR A 96 0.54 -5.72 16.35
N LEU A 97 -0.38 -6.20 17.18
CA LEU A 97 -1.37 -5.35 17.85
C LEU A 97 -0.71 -4.31 18.77
N VAL A 98 0.28 -4.73 19.56
CA VAL A 98 1.01 -3.83 20.45
C VAL A 98 1.78 -2.78 19.65
N THR A 99 2.52 -3.18 18.62
CA THR A 99 3.26 -2.22 17.78
C THR A 99 2.34 -1.28 17.03
N SER A 100 1.21 -1.78 16.53
CA SER A 100 0.19 -0.95 15.86
C SER A 100 -0.44 0.07 16.81
N ALA A 101 -0.75 -0.32 18.05
CA ALA A 101 -1.26 0.60 19.06
C ALA A 101 -0.28 1.75 19.33
N PHE A 102 1.01 1.45 19.48
CA PHE A 102 2.04 2.48 19.59
C PHE A 102 2.14 3.35 18.32
N GLY A 103 1.99 2.75 17.13
CA GLY A 103 1.96 3.47 15.87
C GLY A 103 0.82 4.50 15.81
N VAL A 104 -0.37 4.11 16.26
CA VAL A 104 -1.54 5.02 16.35
C VAL A 104 -1.28 6.15 17.34
N ILE A 105 -0.76 5.84 18.54
CA ILE A 105 -0.43 6.85 19.55
C ILE A 105 0.59 7.87 18.99
N ILE A 106 1.67 7.38 18.38
CA ILE A 106 2.70 8.25 17.78
C ILE A 106 2.10 9.09 16.65
N GLY A 107 1.27 8.50 15.78
CA GLY A 107 0.59 9.22 14.71
C GLY A 107 -0.31 10.34 15.22
N LEU A 108 -1.11 10.08 16.26
CA LEU A 108 -1.96 11.07 16.90
C LEU A 108 -1.12 12.19 17.56
N LEU A 109 -0.02 11.85 18.23
CA LEU A 109 0.89 12.83 18.82
C LEU A 109 1.51 13.71 17.73
N MET A 110 2.02 13.14 16.64
CA MET A 110 2.59 13.91 15.53
C MET A 110 1.54 14.80 14.88
N GLY A 111 0.33 14.29 14.62
CA GLY A 111 -0.77 15.07 14.07
C GLY A 111 -1.17 16.26 14.98
N ASN A 112 -1.15 16.06 16.30
CA ASN A 112 -1.49 17.11 17.26
C ASN A 112 -0.37 18.15 17.45
N ILE A 113 0.91 17.74 17.38
CA ILE A 113 2.06 18.64 17.48
C ILE A 113 2.17 19.52 16.25
N PHE A 114 2.12 18.92 15.06
CA PHE A 114 2.34 19.63 13.80
C PHE A 114 1.10 20.35 13.27
N ARG A 115 -0.11 19.93 13.68
CA ARG A 115 -1.41 20.50 13.29
C ARG A 115 -1.50 20.89 11.81
N PRO A 116 -1.19 19.99 10.87
CA PRO A 116 -1.08 20.31 9.43
C PRO A 116 -2.39 20.81 8.82
N HIS A 117 -3.51 20.62 9.50
CA HIS A 117 -4.86 20.96 9.06
C HIS A 117 -5.33 22.36 9.49
N ALA A 118 -4.57 23.07 10.35
CA ALA A 118 -5.00 24.36 10.89
C ALA A 118 -5.17 25.45 9.82
N GLU A 119 -4.57 25.27 8.64
CA GLU A 119 -4.58 26.27 7.55
C GLU A 119 -5.32 25.81 6.29
N MET A 120 -5.90 24.59 6.24
CA MET A 120 -6.52 24.03 5.05
C MET A 120 -7.98 23.66 5.25
N ALA A 121 -8.90 24.46 4.74
CA ALA A 121 -10.34 24.16 4.72
C ALA A 121 -10.66 22.82 4.02
N ALA A 122 -9.90 22.44 2.98
CA ALA A 122 -10.06 21.16 2.28
C ALA A 122 -9.69 19.95 3.15
N VAL A 123 -8.70 20.06 4.03
CA VAL A 123 -8.33 18.98 4.97
C VAL A 123 -9.33 18.91 6.12
N ALA A 124 -9.84 20.07 6.57
CA ALA A 124 -10.92 20.12 7.56
C ALA A 124 -12.20 19.44 7.03
N GLN A 125 -12.51 19.59 5.75
CA GLN A 125 -13.65 18.94 5.10
C GLN A 125 -13.45 17.42 4.96
N LEU A 126 -12.26 16.98 4.57
CA LEU A 126 -11.90 15.55 4.55
C LEU A 126 -11.92 14.94 5.96
N ALA A 127 -11.47 15.67 6.97
CA ALA A 127 -11.53 15.25 8.37
C ALA A 127 -12.98 15.20 8.89
N ALA A 128 -13.83 16.15 8.51
CA ALA A 128 -15.25 16.17 8.84
C ALA A 128 -16.00 14.99 8.14
N ASP A 129 -15.69 14.71 6.88
CA ASP A 129 -16.23 13.56 6.15
C ASP A 129 -15.77 12.23 6.74
N ALA A 130 -14.55 12.16 7.24
CA ALA A 130 -14.03 11.01 7.97
C ALA A 130 -14.68 10.88 9.36
N ALA A 131 -14.84 11.98 10.09
CA ALA A 131 -15.48 12.03 11.40
C ALA A 131 -16.99 11.75 11.31
N GLY A 132 -17.68 12.21 10.26
CA GLY A 132 -19.09 11.91 10.02
C GLY A 132 -19.37 10.44 9.72
N LYS A 133 -18.33 9.66 9.38
CA LYS A 133 -18.39 8.20 9.22
C LYS A 133 -18.05 7.44 10.50
N THR A 134 -17.54 8.09 11.52
CA THR A 134 -17.45 7.56 12.88
C THR A 134 -18.79 7.72 13.59
N ALA A 135 -19.84 7.04 13.09
CA ALA A 135 -20.93 6.61 13.96
C ALA A 135 -20.29 5.90 15.15
N GLU A 136 -20.86 6.02 16.35
CA GLU A 136 -20.42 5.32 17.55
C GLU A 136 -20.20 3.84 17.24
N THR A 137 -19.01 3.51 16.72
CA THR A 137 -18.67 2.15 16.32
C THR A 137 -18.32 1.43 17.61
N ASN A 138 -19.30 0.69 18.13
CA ASN A 138 -19.07 -0.22 19.22
C ASN A 138 -17.93 -1.18 18.80
N VAL A 139 -16.91 -1.31 19.61
CA VAL A 139 -15.75 -2.19 19.33
C VAL A 139 -16.20 -3.61 19.01
N TRP A 140 -17.29 -4.06 19.64
CA TRP A 140 -17.89 -5.37 19.40
C TRP A 140 -18.46 -5.52 18.00
N ASP A 141 -19.07 -4.46 17.46
CA ASP A 141 -19.60 -4.44 16.11
C ASP A 141 -18.47 -4.44 15.07
N VAL A 142 -17.35 -3.76 15.37
CA VAL A 142 -16.15 -3.82 14.51
C VAL A 142 -15.61 -5.23 14.46
N ILE A 143 -15.46 -5.90 15.61
CA ILE A 143 -14.97 -7.29 15.70
C ILE A 143 -15.93 -8.24 14.96
N ALA A 144 -17.24 -8.12 15.17
CA ALA A 144 -18.23 -8.93 14.47
C ALA A 144 -18.18 -8.70 12.96
N ASN A 145 -18.03 -7.45 12.53
CA ASN A 145 -17.97 -7.09 11.11
C ASN A 145 -16.66 -7.48 10.39
N ILE A 146 -15.66 -8.01 11.10
CA ILE A 146 -14.49 -8.64 10.47
C ILE A 146 -14.90 -9.89 9.70
N ILE A 147 -15.89 -10.62 10.21
CA ILE A 147 -16.39 -11.85 9.59
C ILE A 147 -17.42 -11.48 8.52
N PRO A 148 -17.18 -11.79 7.24
CA PRO A 148 -18.13 -11.48 6.18
C PRO A 148 -19.38 -12.33 6.26
N THR A 149 -20.55 -11.73 6.10
CA THR A 149 -21.81 -12.48 5.89
C THR A 149 -21.86 -13.09 4.48
N SER A 150 -21.19 -12.44 3.52
CA SER A 150 -21.03 -12.94 2.15
C SER A 150 -19.69 -12.51 1.61
N VAL A 151 -18.88 -13.48 1.23
CA VAL A 151 -17.55 -13.24 0.65
C VAL A 151 -17.64 -12.45 -0.67
N LEU A 152 -18.58 -12.83 -1.54
CA LEU A 152 -18.77 -12.17 -2.83
C LEU A 152 -19.18 -10.71 -2.64
N GLN A 153 -20.08 -10.44 -1.70
CA GLN A 153 -20.51 -9.07 -1.40
C GLN A 153 -19.35 -8.24 -0.85
N SER A 154 -18.49 -8.82 -0.01
CA SER A 154 -17.30 -8.15 0.53
C SER A 154 -16.30 -7.78 -0.57
N LEU A 155 -16.14 -8.64 -1.57
CA LEU A 155 -15.30 -8.37 -2.74
C LEU A 155 -15.88 -7.24 -3.60
N VAL A 156 -17.19 -7.23 -3.84
CA VAL A 156 -17.87 -6.19 -4.64
C VAL A 156 -17.91 -4.85 -3.93
N ASN A 157 -18.15 -4.85 -2.63
CA ASN A 157 -18.22 -3.62 -1.81
C ASN A 157 -16.83 -3.11 -1.36
N GLU A 158 -15.76 -3.77 -1.79
CA GLU A 158 -14.38 -3.41 -1.41
C GLU A 158 -14.15 -3.32 0.11
N THR A 159 -14.85 -4.15 0.91
CA THR A 159 -14.69 -4.18 2.36
C THR A 159 -13.40 -4.92 2.74
N VAL A 160 -12.28 -4.20 2.67
CA VAL A 160 -10.92 -4.72 2.74
C VAL A 160 -10.70 -5.65 3.95
N LEU A 161 -11.21 -5.27 5.13
CA LEU A 161 -11.01 -6.04 6.36
C LEU A 161 -11.66 -7.44 6.28
N GLN A 162 -12.85 -7.54 5.71
CA GLN A 162 -13.56 -8.80 5.49
C GLN A 162 -12.85 -9.66 4.44
N VAL A 163 -12.33 -9.03 3.37
CA VAL A 163 -11.55 -9.72 2.34
C VAL A 163 -10.25 -10.28 2.91
N ILE A 164 -9.56 -9.52 3.77
CA ILE A 164 -8.35 -10.00 4.47
C ILE A 164 -8.68 -11.22 5.33
N PHE A 165 -9.74 -11.14 6.16
CA PHE A 165 -10.16 -12.24 7.02
C PHE A 165 -10.42 -13.51 6.22
N PHE A 166 -11.25 -13.41 5.18
CA PHE A 166 -11.54 -14.55 4.30
C PHE A 166 -10.29 -15.13 3.66
N SER A 167 -9.41 -14.27 3.11
CA SER A 167 -8.19 -14.71 2.43
C SER A 167 -7.23 -15.44 3.37
N LEU A 168 -7.13 -14.96 4.63
CA LEU A 168 -6.31 -15.61 5.65
C LEU A 168 -6.88 -16.99 6.02
N VAL A 169 -8.19 -17.08 6.29
CA VAL A 169 -8.84 -18.36 6.64
C VAL A 169 -8.72 -19.34 5.48
N PHE A 170 -8.98 -18.90 4.26
CA PHE A 170 -8.85 -19.74 3.07
C PHE A 170 -7.41 -20.25 2.87
N GLY A 171 -6.42 -19.36 2.99
CA GLY A 171 -5.00 -19.74 2.88
C GLY A 171 -4.55 -20.69 3.97
N LEU A 172 -5.00 -20.50 5.22
CA LEU A 172 -4.73 -21.44 6.31
C LEU A 172 -5.35 -22.82 6.04
N CYS A 173 -6.59 -22.89 5.57
CA CYS A 173 -7.20 -24.15 5.17
C CYS A 173 -6.38 -24.87 4.09
N LEU A 174 -5.89 -24.15 3.07
CA LEU A 174 -5.00 -24.72 2.07
C LEU A 174 -3.69 -25.23 2.69
N SER A 175 -3.12 -24.53 3.68
CA SER A 175 -1.93 -25.00 4.39
C SER A 175 -2.16 -26.34 5.09
N PHE A 176 -3.30 -26.52 5.76
CA PHE A 176 -3.66 -27.79 6.38
C PHE A 176 -3.87 -28.90 5.34
N MET A 177 -4.50 -28.60 4.21
CA MET A 177 -4.71 -29.56 3.13
C MET A 177 -3.38 -30.04 2.50
N LYS A 178 -2.34 -29.20 2.45
CA LYS A 178 -1.01 -29.57 1.90
C LYS A 178 -0.32 -30.69 2.68
N VAL A 179 -0.60 -30.82 3.97
CA VAL A 179 0.01 -31.85 4.84
C VAL A 179 -0.91 -33.06 5.06
N SER A 180 -2.02 -33.15 4.34
CA SER A 180 -2.93 -34.30 4.40
C SER A 180 -2.26 -35.60 3.95
N GLU A 181 -2.61 -36.72 4.56
CA GLU A 181 -2.18 -38.06 4.13
C GLU A 181 -2.80 -38.46 2.78
N ASP A 182 -3.97 -37.93 2.46
CA ASP A 182 -4.66 -38.17 1.19
C ASP A 182 -3.97 -37.40 0.04
N GLU A 183 -3.42 -38.16 -0.90
CA GLU A 183 -2.73 -37.64 -2.08
C GLU A 183 -3.64 -36.75 -2.96
N ARG A 184 -4.91 -37.12 -3.06
CA ARG A 184 -5.90 -36.32 -3.81
C ARG A 184 -6.05 -34.93 -3.19
N ILE A 185 -6.14 -34.84 -1.85
CA ILE A 185 -6.30 -33.57 -1.12
C ILE A 185 -5.04 -32.71 -1.30
N ARG A 186 -3.85 -33.29 -1.22
CA ARG A 186 -2.58 -32.58 -1.47
C ARG A 186 -2.51 -32.02 -2.89
N THR A 187 -2.91 -32.81 -3.87
CA THR A 187 -2.90 -32.40 -5.28
C THR A 187 -3.86 -31.22 -5.53
N ILE A 188 -5.09 -31.31 -5.03
CA ILE A 188 -6.08 -30.23 -5.14
C ILE A 188 -5.58 -28.96 -4.45
N SER A 189 -5.00 -29.08 -3.26
CA SER A 189 -4.45 -27.94 -2.51
C SER A 189 -3.31 -27.26 -3.27
N THR A 190 -2.40 -28.04 -3.86
CA THR A 190 -1.29 -27.51 -4.65
C THR A 190 -1.79 -26.81 -5.92
N THR A 191 -2.78 -27.38 -6.59
CA THR A 191 -3.41 -26.75 -7.76
C THR A 191 -4.04 -25.40 -7.39
N MET A 192 -4.81 -25.36 -6.30
CA MET A 192 -5.43 -24.12 -5.84
C MET A 192 -4.39 -23.08 -5.42
N TYR A 193 -3.34 -23.49 -4.72
CA TYR A 193 -2.20 -22.61 -4.40
C TYR A 193 -1.60 -21.97 -5.66
N ASN A 194 -1.33 -22.76 -6.69
CA ASN A 194 -0.75 -22.28 -7.95
C ASN A 194 -1.67 -21.28 -8.66
N ILE A 195 -2.99 -21.44 -8.56
CA ILE A 195 -3.96 -20.46 -9.10
C ILE A 195 -3.82 -19.12 -8.41
N PHE A 196 -3.79 -19.09 -7.08
CA PHE A 196 -3.65 -17.82 -6.33
C PHE A 196 -2.25 -17.23 -6.48
N ASP A 197 -1.20 -18.05 -6.59
CA ASP A 197 0.15 -17.58 -6.86
C ASP A 197 0.25 -16.94 -8.25
N CYS A 198 -0.34 -17.57 -9.25
CA CYS A 198 -0.47 -16.99 -10.60
C CYS A 198 -1.26 -15.67 -10.56
N LEU A 199 -2.37 -15.62 -9.80
CA LEU A 199 -3.15 -14.39 -9.65
C LEU A 199 -2.29 -13.25 -9.03
N ALA A 200 -1.54 -13.56 -7.97
CA ALA A 200 -0.66 -12.57 -7.33
C ALA A 200 0.42 -12.07 -8.30
N GLU A 201 1.07 -12.97 -9.04
CA GLU A 201 2.08 -12.62 -10.03
C GLU A 201 1.51 -11.76 -11.19
N VAL A 202 0.32 -12.12 -11.70
CA VAL A 202 -0.38 -11.33 -12.73
C VAL A 202 -0.70 -9.93 -12.20
N MET A 203 -1.20 -9.81 -10.96
CA MET A 203 -1.48 -8.51 -10.36
C MET A 203 -0.20 -7.67 -10.21
N MET A 204 0.93 -8.26 -9.81
CA MET A 204 2.22 -7.56 -9.73
C MET A 204 2.69 -7.03 -11.08
N ARG A 205 2.48 -7.79 -12.17
CA ARG A 205 2.78 -7.34 -13.53
C ARG A 205 1.88 -6.19 -13.97
N ILE A 206 0.58 -6.25 -13.63
CA ILE A 206 -0.36 -5.14 -13.89
C ILE A 206 0.08 -3.88 -13.13
N VAL A 207 0.44 -4.02 -11.83
CA VAL A 207 1.01 -2.90 -11.04
C VAL A 207 2.21 -2.27 -11.73
N SER A 208 3.15 -3.09 -12.21
CA SER A 208 4.32 -2.61 -12.93
C SER A 208 3.96 -1.80 -14.17
N GLY A 209 2.94 -2.24 -14.92
CA GLY A 209 2.39 -1.49 -16.06
C GLY A 209 1.76 -0.16 -15.64
N ILE A 210 0.93 -0.17 -14.59
CA ILE A 210 0.29 1.04 -14.06
C ILE A 210 1.35 2.04 -13.55
N MET A 211 2.44 1.55 -12.96
CA MET A 211 3.53 2.41 -12.49
C MET A 211 4.25 3.16 -13.62
N GLN A 212 4.23 2.65 -14.86
CA GLN A 212 4.73 3.41 -16.01
C GLN A 212 3.81 4.58 -16.38
N TYR A 213 2.51 4.47 -16.09
CA TYR A 213 1.53 5.53 -16.29
C TYR A 213 1.51 6.53 -15.11
N ALA A 214 1.98 6.12 -13.93
CA ALA A 214 1.95 6.93 -12.70
C ALA A 214 2.49 8.36 -12.85
N PRO A 215 3.59 8.65 -13.58
CA PRO A 215 4.09 10.02 -13.73
C PRO A 215 3.05 10.98 -14.31
N ILE A 216 2.25 10.51 -15.26
CA ILE A 216 1.19 11.31 -15.90
C ILE A 216 0.02 11.50 -14.92
N GLY A 217 -0.45 10.40 -14.31
CA GLY A 217 -1.55 10.45 -13.35
C GLY A 217 -1.24 11.34 -12.14
N VAL A 218 -0.03 11.19 -11.57
CA VAL A 218 0.43 12.00 -10.44
C VAL A 218 0.56 13.47 -10.83
N ALA A 219 1.14 13.78 -11.99
CA ALA A 219 1.26 15.16 -12.45
C ALA A 219 -0.11 15.87 -12.53
N VAL A 220 -1.12 15.20 -13.08
CA VAL A 220 -2.47 15.77 -13.20
C VAL A 220 -3.14 15.92 -11.85
N LEU A 221 -3.06 14.90 -10.96
CA LEU A 221 -3.65 14.98 -9.62
C LEU A 221 -3.02 16.10 -8.77
N ILE A 222 -1.70 16.22 -8.81
CA ILE A 222 -0.98 17.26 -8.10
C ILE A 222 -1.31 18.64 -8.68
N CYS A 223 -1.36 18.76 -10.01
CA CYS A 223 -1.78 19.99 -10.67
C CYS A 223 -3.18 20.43 -10.21
N GLU A 224 -4.13 19.51 -10.09
CA GLU A 224 -5.49 19.80 -9.62
C GLU A 224 -5.50 20.27 -8.16
N VAL A 225 -4.71 19.63 -7.29
CA VAL A 225 -4.58 20.03 -5.88
C VAL A 225 -4.03 21.45 -5.74
N PHE A 226 -2.95 21.77 -6.49
CA PHE A 226 -2.33 23.07 -6.44
C PHE A 226 -3.17 24.16 -7.14
N ALA A 227 -3.90 23.82 -8.22
CA ALA A 227 -4.81 24.76 -8.87
C ALA A 227 -5.95 25.18 -7.92
N LYS A 228 -6.50 24.25 -7.15
CA LYS A 228 -7.57 24.54 -6.18
C LYS A 228 -7.11 25.34 -4.96
N ASN A 229 -5.93 25.03 -4.43
CA ASN A 229 -5.50 25.53 -3.11
C ASN A 229 -4.32 26.51 -3.18
N GLY A 230 -3.75 26.73 -4.37
CA GLY A 230 -2.59 27.58 -4.57
C GLY A 230 -1.30 27.06 -3.92
N ALA A 231 -0.28 27.89 -3.85
CA ALA A 231 1.02 27.53 -3.28
C ALA A 231 0.99 27.22 -1.77
N LYS A 232 -0.04 27.67 -1.05
CA LYS A 232 -0.20 27.43 0.41
C LYS A 232 -0.27 25.94 0.75
N VAL A 233 -0.79 25.11 -0.17
CA VAL A 233 -0.86 23.66 0.02
C VAL A 233 0.52 23.02 0.15
N ALA A 234 1.57 23.59 -0.44
CA ALA A 234 2.93 23.05 -0.35
C ALA A 234 3.44 23.03 1.09
N GLY A 235 3.16 24.09 1.86
CA GLY A 235 3.53 24.15 3.29
C GLY A 235 2.85 23.06 4.10
N ALA A 236 1.53 22.87 3.93
CA ALA A 236 0.78 21.83 4.63
C ALA A 236 1.25 20.42 4.25
N LEU A 237 1.50 20.15 2.95
CA LEU A 237 2.03 18.86 2.49
C LEU A 237 3.44 18.59 3.05
N LEU A 238 4.30 19.60 3.10
CA LEU A 238 5.63 19.49 3.69
C LEU A 238 5.55 19.19 5.19
N THR A 239 4.67 19.88 5.91
CA THR A 239 4.43 19.66 7.34
C THR A 239 3.95 18.24 7.62
N VAL A 240 2.97 17.74 6.85
CA VAL A 240 2.52 16.33 6.95
C VAL A 240 3.67 15.38 6.67
N THR A 241 4.45 15.63 5.61
CA THR A 241 5.56 14.78 5.22
C THR A 241 6.60 14.69 6.34
N ILE A 242 7.02 15.82 6.90
CA ILE A 242 7.96 15.88 8.03
C ILE A 242 7.39 15.16 9.25
N ALA A 243 6.14 15.42 9.60
CA ALA A 243 5.46 14.75 10.71
C ALA A 243 5.43 13.22 10.54
N CYS A 244 5.13 12.73 9.35
CA CYS A 244 5.14 11.30 9.04
C CYS A 244 6.54 10.69 9.17
N PHE A 245 7.57 11.31 8.58
CA PHE A 245 8.95 10.81 8.67
C PHE A 245 9.47 10.80 10.10
N LEU A 246 9.18 11.85 10.89
CA LEU A 246 9.52 11.88 12.32
C LEU A 246 8.75 10.80 13.08
N GLY A 247 7.46 10.62 12.81
CA GLY A 247 6.66 9.55 13.39
C GLY A 247 7.23 8.17 13.09
N TYR A 248 7.62 7.89 11.85
CA TYR A 248 8.28 6.63 11.48
C TYR A 248 9.62 6.45 12.18
N ALA A 249 10.46 7.50 12.27
CA ALA A 249 11.72 7.43 12.98
C ALA A 249 11.53 7.11 14.47
N ILE A 250 10.59 7.80 15.14
CA ILE A 250 10.23 7.55 16.54
C ILE A 250 9.70 6.12 16.71
N HIS A 251 8.85 5.66 15.80
CA HIS A 251 8.28 4.31 15.86
C HIS A 251 9.37 3.24 15.70
N ILE A 252 10.24 3.37 14.71
CA ILE A 252 11.32 2.42 14.46
C ILE A 252 12.33 2.40 15.62
N ILE A 253 12.79 3.57 16.07
CA ILE A 253 13.80 3.65 17.12
C ILE A 253 13.19 3.34 18.48
N GLY A 254 12.05 3.93 18.80
CA GLY A 254 11.40 3.79 20.13
C GLY A 254 10.73 2.43 20.30
N VAL A 255 9.82 2.06 19.39
CA VAL A 255 9.01 0.84 19.55
C VAL A 255 9.80 -0.40 19.16
N TYR A 256 10.36 -0.46 17.97
CA TYR A 256 11.14 -1.65 17.56
C TYR A 256 12.48 -1.73 18.30
N GLY A 257 13.16 -0.60 18.51
CA GLY A 257 14.37 -0.56 19.32
C GLY A 257 14.11 -1.01 20.77
N GLY A 258 13.01 -0.54 21.36
CA GLY A 258 12.55 -0.96 22.68
C GLY A 258 12.23 -2.45 22.75
N LEU A 259 11.51 -3.00 21.77
CA LEU A 259 11.24 -4.44 21.71
C LEU A 259 12.52 -5.25 21.58
N LEU A 260 13.46 -4.84 20.74
CA LEU A 260 14.76 -5.51 20.60
C LEU A 260 15.52 -5.52 21.94
N ALA A 261 15.48 -4.42 22.68
CA ALA A 261 16.10 -4.32 24.01
C ALA A 261 15.40 -5.24 25.03
N ILE A 262 14.06 -5.27 25.07
CA ILE A 262 13.28 -6.16 25.95
C ILE A 262 13.60 -7.63 25.68
N PHE A 263 13.66 -8.02 24.42
CA PHE A 263 14.00 -9.39 24.02
C PHE A 263 15.50 -9.66 23.99
N ARG A 264 16.33 -8.70 24.39
CA ARG A 264 17.81 -8.79 24.41
C ARG A 264 18.40 -9.19 23.05
N ILE A 265 17.77 -8.80 21.97
CA ILE A 265 18.26 -9.07 20.61
C ILE A 265 19.23 -7.95 20.22
N LYS A 266 20.46 -8.32 19.84
CA LYS A 266 21.44 -7.33 19.37
C LYS A 266 20.96 -6.70 18.04
N ILE A 267 20.93 -5.37 17.99
CA ILE A 267 20.47 -4.61 16.80
C ILE A 267 21.20 -5.07 15.54
N GLY A 268 22.54 -5.29 15.63
CA GLY A 268 23.33 -5.76 14.50
C GLY A 268 22.91 -7.15 13.98
N THR A 269 22.56 -8.07 14.86
CA THR A 269 22.03 -9.40 14.49
C THR A 269 20.67 -9.27 13.82
N PHE A 270 19.79 -8.43 14.37
CA PHE A 270 18.49 -8.18 13.78
C PHE A 270 18.61 -7.63 12.33
N PHE A 271 19.41 -6.61 12.12
CA PHE A 271 19.59 -6.04 10.78
C PHE A 271 20.27 -7.01 9.81
N LYS A 272 21.18 -7.88 10.30
CA LYS A 272 21.81 -8.92 9.48
C LYS A 272 20.79 -9.95 9.00
N GLU A 273 19.91 -10.43 9.89
CA GLU A 273 18.87 -11.41 9.55
C GLU A 273 17.71 -10.78 8.76
N ALA A 274 17.32 -9.55 9.11
CA ALA A 274 16.28 -8.80 8.44
C ALA A 274 16.72 -8.23 7.06
N ARG A 275 18.02 -8.25 6.74
CA ARG A 275 18.55 -7.71 5.48
C ARG A 275 17.89 -8.33 4.25
N THR A 276 17.69 -9.65 4.24
CA THR A 276 17.09 -10.34 3.09
C THR A 276 15.64 -9.91 2.86
N PRO A 277 14.73 -9.94 3.86
CA PRO A 277 13.38 -9.40 3.71
C PRO A 277 13.35 -7.91 3.34
N PHE A 278 14.23 -7.10 3.93
CA PHE A 278 14.34 -5.67 3.59
C PHE A 278 14.74 -5.46 2.13
N ILE A 279 15.81 -6.12 1.69
CA ILE A 279 16.27 -6.02 0.30
C ILE A 279 15.20 -6.55 -0.65
N THR A 280 14.57 -7.68 -0.31
CA THR A 280 13.49 -8.24 -1.13
C THR A 280 12.32 -7.26 -1.24
N ALA A 281 11.88 -6.64 -0.16
CA ALA A 281 10.83 -5.63 -0.18
C ALA A 281 11.18 -4.39 -1.04
N PHE A 282 12.47 -4.01 -1.08
CA PHE A 282 12.94 -2.92 -1.93
C PHE A 282 13.19 -3.34 -3.37
N VAL A 283 13.69 -4.54 -3.61
CA VAL A 283 14.10 -5.06 -4.93
C VAL A 283 12.92 -5.62 -5.71
N THR A 284 11.91 -6.19 -5.06
CA THR A 284 10.66 -6.64 -5.73
C THR A 284 9.86 -5.51 -6.35
N ARG A 285 10.29 -4.25 -6.13
CA ARG A 285 9.86 -3.12 -6.95
C ARG A 285 10.58 -3.02 -8.30
N SER A 286 11.59 -3.83 -8.57
CA SER A 286 12.26 -3.89 -9.86
C SER A 286 11.79 -5.16 -10.59
N PRO A 287 11.02 -5.05 -11.66
CA PRO A 287 10.81 -6.19 -12.56
C PRO A 287 12.12 -6.40 -13.32
N ASN A 288 12.81 -7.49 -13.03
CA ASN A 288 13.71 -8.10 -13.99
C ASN A 288 12.93 -9.03 -14.89
#